data_97a1d9fd12d2498003b78ef6e4ae0f0a
#
_entry.id   97a1d9fd12d2498003b78ef6e4ae0f0a
#
_cell.length_a   1.000
_cell.length_b   1.000
_cell.length_c   1.000
_cell.angle_alpha   90.00
_cell.angle_beta   90.00
_cell.angle_gamma   90.00
#
_symmetry.space_group_name_H-M   'P 1'
#
loop_
_entity.id
_entity.type
_entity.pdbx_description
1 polymer ?
#
loop_
_entity_poly.entity_id
_entity_poly.type
_entity_poly.pdbx_seq_one_letter_code
_entity_poly.pdbx_strand_id
1 'polypeptide(L)'
;MFFDYYYVLLVVPVFILSLVIQAKLNSTFKKYSRIGNARRITGAQAAEMVLRYYNIQDVRIERINGNLTDCYDPVNKVIKLSAPVYDSPSIAAVGVACHEAGHAAQHAEKYVPIRIRNYILPVCNIGSHLSVPLMLIGMFLSIPYLVWIGIGFFAFTSVFQIVTLPVEFNASNRALHVVEATGILSYEEKQGAGKVLRMAAMTYVAALALSLAQLLRLILRFGGNRRR
;
A
#
# COMPACT_ATOMS: atom_id res chain seq x y z
N MET A 1 30.23 2.95 -7.74
CA MET A 1 29.47 3.67 -8.77
C MET A 1 28.01 3.26 -8.65
N PHE A 2 27.12 4.18 -8.27
CA PHE A 2 25.71 3.87 -7.96
C PHE A 2 24.91 3.58 -9.23
N PHE A 3 25.31 4.07 -10.38
CA PHE A 3 24.67 3.87 -11.68
C PHE A 3 25.51 2.89 -12.50
N ASP A 4 25.03 1.66 -12.59
CA ASP A 4 25.58 0.62 -13.47
C ASP A 4 24.59 0.33 -14.62
N TYR A 5 25.05 -0.41 -15.64
CA TYR A 5 24.24 -0.78 -16.80
C TYR A 5 22.90 -1.42 -16.41
N TYR A 6 22.91 -2.33 -15.42
CA TYR A 6 21.69 -2.99 -14.93
C TYR A 6 20.73 -2.02 -14.24
N TYR A 7 21.26 -0.96 -13.59
CA TYR A 7 20.41 0.07 -12.99
C TYR A 7 19.59 0.79 -14.06
N VAL A 8 20.26 1.22 -15.13
CA VAL A 8 19.62 1.95 -16.22
C VAL A 8 18.60 1.05 -16.94
N LEU A 9 18.95 -0.21 -17.16
CA LEU A 9 18.11 -1.14 -17.92
C LEU A 9 16.90 -1.66 -17.12
N LEU A 10 17.06 -1.99 -15.83
CA LEU A 10 16.03 -2.67 -15.03
C LEU A 10 15.28 -1.71 -14.11
N VAL A 11 16.00 -0.81 -13.41
CA VAL A 11 15.41 0.00 -12.35
C VAL A 11 14.78 1.28 -12.89
N VAL A 12 15.47 1.99 -13.78
CA VAL A 12 14.99 3.29 -14.30
C VAL A 12 13.64 3.18 -15.02
N PRO A 13 13.38 2.21 -15.92
CA PRO A 13 12.08 2.10 -16.58
C PRO A 13 10.94 1.85 -15.59
N VAL A 14 11.16 0.98 -14.60
CA VAL A 14 10.16 0.68 -13.57
C VAL A 14 9.94 1.88 -12.64
N PHE A 15 10.99 2.62 -12.33
CA PHE A 15 10.89 3.85 -11.56
C PHE A 15 10.06 4.91 -12.30
N ILE A 16 10.30 5.12 -13.60
CA ILE A 16 9.49 6.03 -14.43
C ILE A 16 8.03 5.58 -14.43
N LEU A 17 7.77 4.27 -14.59
CA LEU A 17 6.42 3.73 -14.54
C LEU A 17 5.76 4.01 -13.19
N SER A 18 6.49 3.87 -12.08
CA SER A 18 5.97 4.17 -10.74
C SER A 18 5.57 5.64 -10.59
N LEU A 19 6.35 6.58 -11.15
CA LEU A 19 6.02 8.00 -11.18
C LEU A 19 4.74 8.28 -11.99
N VAL A 20 4.57 7.61 -13.13
CA VAL A 20 3.35 7.74 -13.96
C VAL A 20 2.13 7.21 -13.20
N ILE A 21 2.25 6.08 -12.51
CA ILE A 21 1.16 5.50 -11.69
C ILE A 21 0.81 6.46 -10.55
N GLN A 22 1.80 7.02 -9.86
CA GLN A 22 1.58 7.99 -8.78
C GLN A 22 0.88 9.27 -9.29
N ALA A 23 1.30 9.79 -10.44
CA ALA A 23 0.65 10.95 -11.07
C ALA A 23 -0.80 10.65 -11.46
N LYS A 24 -1.08 9.45 -12.00
CA LYS A 24 -2.44 9.00 -12.31
C LYS A 24 -3.29 8.84 -11.05
N LEU A 25 -2.75 8.28 -9.96
CA LEU A 25 -3.45 8.21 -8.67
C LEU A 25 -3.85 9.61 -8.20
N ASN A 26 -2.90 10.54 -8.14
CA ASN A 26 -3.15 11.91 -7.69
C ASN A 26 -4.20 12.62 -8.56
N SER A 27 -4.13 12.46 -9.87
CA SER A 27 -5.09 13.03 -10.81
C SER A 27 -6.48 12.40 -10.64
N THR A 28 -6.55 11.07 -10.50
CA THR A 28 -7.82 10.35 -10.30
C THR A 28 -8.45 10.73 -8.96
N PHE A 29 -7.66 10.73 -7.89
CA PHE A 29 -8.12 11.16 -6.57
C PHE A 29 -8.65 12.60 -6.61
N LYS A 30 -7.87 13.56 -7.17
CA LYS A 30 -8.29 14.97 -7.31
C LYS A 30 -9.59 15.11 -8.12
N LYS A 31 -9.78 14.31 -9.17
CA LYS A 31 -11.02 14.30 -9.96
C LYS A 31 -12.21 13.91 -9.09
N TYR A 32 -12.14 12.78 -8.41
CA TYR A 32 -13.25 12.22 -7.63
C TYR A 32 -13.44 12.85 -6.25
N SER A 33 -12.45 13.62 -5.76
CA SER A 33 -12.59 14.46 -4.56
C SER A 33 -13.45 15.71 -4.81
N ARG A 34 -13.67 16.09 -6.07
CA ARG A 34 -14.52 17.22 -6.44
C ARG A 34 -15.97 16.83 -6.72
N ILE A 35 -16.26 15.54 -6.76
CA ILE A 35 -17.58 15.01 -7.06
C ILE A 35 -18.18 14.48 -5.76
N GLY A 36 -19.23 15.17 -5.28
CA GLY A 36 -19.99 14.72 -4.12
C GLY A 36 -20.87 13.53 -4.48
N ASN A 37 -21.09 12.63 -3.53
CA ASN A 37 -22.06 11.57 -3.72
C ASN A 37 -23.49 12.09 -3.53
N ALA A 38 -24.46 11.46 -4.18
CA ALA A 38 -25.86 11.88 -4.18
C ALA A 38 -26.50 11.88 -2.78
N ARG A 39 -26.08 10.95 -1.93
CA ARG A 39 -26.60 10.82 -0.55
C ARG A 39 -25.92 11.74 0.46
N ARG A 40 -24.91 12.52 0.05
CA ARG A 40 -24.14 13.40 0.94
C ARG A 40 -23.47 12.68 2.13
N ILE A 41 -23.21 11.37 2.03
CA ILE A 41 -22.55 10.56 3.03
C ILE A 41 -21.07 10.95 3.09
N THR A 42 -20.58 11.32 4.27
CA THR A 42 -19.14 11.63 4.49
C THR A 42 -18.30 10.35 4.57
N GLY A 43 -16.97 10.49 4.44
CA GLY A 43 -16.07 9.35 4.61
C GLY A 43 -16.23 8.68 5.98
N ALA A 44 -16.34 9.45 7.06
CA ALA A 44 -16.54 8.89 8.39
C ALA A 44 -17.84 8.08 8.50
N GLN A 45 -18.94 8.60 7.98
CA GLN A 45 -20.22 7.88 7.94
C GLN A 45 -20.14 6.61 7.10
N ALA A 46 -19.46 6.67 5.95
CA ALA A 46 -19.27 5.51 5.09
C ALA A 46 -18.45 4.40 5.77
N ALA A 47 -17.36 4.76 6.45
CA ALA A 47 -16.58 3.82 7.24
C ALA A 47 -17.42 3.17 8.33
N GLU A 48 -18.24 3.95 9.05
CA GLU A 48 -19.15 3.44 10.07
C GLU A 48 -20.16 2.44 9.48
N MET A 49 -20.72 2.72 8.31
CA MET A 49 -21.63 1.80 7.63
C MET A 49 -20.95 0.47 7.26
N VAL A 50 -19.67 0.51 6.85
CA VAL A 50 -18.88 -0.71 6.60
C VAL A 50 -18.66 -1.48 7.89
N LEU A 51 -18.28 -0.82 9.00
CA LEU A 51 -18.11 -1.48 10.30
C LEU A 51 -19.40 -2.15 10.76
N ARG A 52 -20.55 -1.47 10.63
CA ARG A 52 -21.88 -2.02 10.95
C ARG A 52 -22.22 -3.22 10.08
N TYR A 53 -21.93 -3.20 8.78
CA TYR A 53 -22.17 -4.31 7.87
C TYR A 53 -21.45 -5.59 8.30
N TYR A 54 -20.20 -5.46 8.80
CA TYR A 54 -19.41 -6.57 9.33
C TYR A 54 -19.63 -6.82 10.85
N ASN A 55 -20.61 -6.15 11.48
CA ASN A 55 -20.91 -6.25 12.92
C ASN A 55 -19.69 -5.96 13.82
N ILE A 56 -18.84 -4.99 13.41
CA ILE A 56 -17.65 -4.57 14.15
C ILE A 56 -18.04 -3.39 15.05
N GLN A 57 -17.98 -3.58 16.38
CA GLN A 57 -18.40 -2.57 17.35
C GLN A 57 -17.23 -1.98 18.16
N ASP A 58 -16.06 -2.59 18.10
CA ASP A 58 -14.89 -2.27 18.90
C ASP A 58 -13.82 -1.43 18.15
N VAL A 59 -14.15 -0.92 16.96
CA VAL A 59 -13.30 -0.06 16.15
C VAL A 59 -13.86 1.36 16.14
N ARG A 60 -13.02 2.33 16.53
CA ARG A 60 -13.35 3.76 16.53
C ARG A 60 -12.91 4.40 15.22
N ILE A 61 -13.54 5.52 14.86
CA ILE A 61 -13.16 6.34 13.71
C ILE A 61 -12.72 7.70 14.23
N GLU A 62 -11.48 8.05 13.96
CA GLU A 62 -10.88 9.30 14.44
C GLU A 62 -10.47 10.20 13.28
N ARG A 63 -10.72 11.48 13.44
CA ARG A 63 -10.27 12.53 12.51
C ARG A 63 -8.85 12.94 12.85
N ILE A 64 -7.95 12.88 11.89
CA ILE A 64 -6.55 13.28 12.03
C ILE A 64 -6.18 14.43 11.09
N ASN A 65 -5.10 15.11 11.40
CA ASN A 65 -4.51 16.11 10.51
C ASN A 65 -3.70 15.44 9.38
N GLY A 66 -3.58 16.13 8.26
CA GLY A 66 -2.82 15.66 7.10
C GLY A 66 -3.69 15.48 5.85
N ASN A 67 -3.07 15.02 4.78
CA ASN A 67 -3.72 14.66 3.52
C ASN A 67 -3.27 13.28 3.10
N LEU A 68 -4.21 12.37 2.82
CA LEU A 68 -3.91 10.99 2.43
C LEU A 68 -3.03 10.24 3.46
N THR A 69 -3.27 10.53 4.75
CA THR A 69 -2.63 9.85 5.87
C THR A 69 -3.58 8.85 6.53
N ASP A 70 -4.63 8.51 5.78
CA ASP A 70 -5.67 7.60 6.20
C ASP A 70 -5.10 6.20 6.44
N CYS A 71 -5.47 5.58 7.56
CA CYS A 71 -5.03 4.22 7.88
C CYS A 71 -5.91 3.57 8.95
N TYR A 72 -5.98 2.25 8.92
CA TYR A 72 -6.48 1.45 10.02
C TYR A 72 -5.33 1.00 10.93
N ASP A 73 -5.45 1.30 12.22
CA ASP A 73 -4.54 0.88 13.28
C ASP A 73 -5.12 -0.34 14.01
N PRO A 74 -4.60 -1.55 13.76
CA PRO A 74 -5.14 -2.76 14.36
C PRO A 74 -4.82 -2.92 15.84
N VAL A 75 -3.77 -2.25 16.32
CA VAL A 75 -3.35 -2.34 17.73
C VAL A 75 -4.31 -1.55 18.61
N ASN A 76 -4.61 -0.31 18.20
CA ASN A 76 -5.50 0.58 18.92
C ASN A 76 -6.98 0.44 18.50
N LYS A 77 -7.26 -0.39 17.47
CA LYS A 77 -8.57 -0.58 16.86
C LYS A 77 -9.22 0.75 16.45
N VAL A 78 -8.48 1.50 15.65
CA VAL A 78 -8.88 2.86 15.22
C VAL A 78 -8.69 2.99 13.71
N ILE A 79 -9.72 3.47 13.03
CA ILE A 79 -9.62 4.00 11.66
C ILE A 79 -9.31 5.49 11.78
N LYS A 80 -8.11 5.88 11.35
CA LYS A 80 -7.66 7.27 11.33
C LYS A 80 -7.91 7.82 9.94
N LEU A 81 -8.78 8.84 9.85
CA LEU A 81 -9.11 9.50 8.58
C LEU A 81 -8.62 10.94 8.59
N SER A 82 -7.92 11.33 7.54
CA SER A 82 -7.51 12.72 7.33
C SER A 82 -8.73 13.62 7.14
N ALA A 83 -8.62 14.89 7.52
CA ALA A 83 -9.74 15.84 7.47
C ALA A 83 -10.46 15.88 6.08
N PRO A 84 -9.73 15.89 4.95
CA PRO A 84 -10.34 15.86 3.62
C PRO A 84 -11.10 14.56 3.28
N VAL A 85 -10.85 13.48 4.04
CA VAL A 85 -11.57 12.21 3.89
C VAL A 85 -12.68 12.11 4.92
N TYR A 86 -12.41 12.44 6.17
CA TYR A 86 -13.37 12.32 7.27
C TYR A 86 -14.63 13.15 7.04
N ASP A 87 -14.46 14.44 6.72
CA ASP A 87 -15.56 15.43 6.63
C ASP A 87 -16.19 15.49 5.23
N SER A 88 -15.55 14.95 4.20
CA SER A 88 -15.94 15.12 2.80
C SER A 88 -16.98 14.09 2.34
N PRO A 89 -18.07 14.52 1.69
CA PRO A 89 -19.00 13.62 1.03
C PRO A 89 -18.57 13.26 -0.41
N SER A 90 -17.29 13.40 -0.76
CA SER A 90 -16.83 13.11 -2.12
C SER A 90 -16.72 11.60 -2.35
N ILE A 91 -16.86 11.20 -3.63
CA ILE A 91 -16.72 9.80 -4.06
C ILE A 91 -15.35 9.24 -3.65
N ALA A 92 -14.28 10.03 -3.77
CA ALA A 92 -12.94 9.61 -3.37
C ALA A 92 -12.83 9.39 -1.86
N ALA A 93 -13.38 10.31 -1.05
CA ALA A 93 -13.38 10.21 0.41
C ALA A 93 -14.12 8.97 0.90
N VAL A 94 -15.32 8.72 0.36
CA VAL A 94 -16.08 7.51 0.66
C VAL A 94 -15.30 6.25 0.28
N GLY A 95 -14.68 6.22 -0.90
CA GLY A 95 -13.87 5.09 -1.34
C GLY A 95 -12.71 4.78 -0.40
N VAL A 96 -11.92 5.80 -0.02
CA VAL A 96 -10.78 5.64 0.90
C VAL A 96 -11.25 5.21 2.29
N ALA A 97 -12.26 5.86 2.85
CA ALA A 97 -12.78 5.52 4.18
C ALA A 97 -13.32 4.08 4.25
N CYS A 98 -14.06 3.65 3.21
CA CYS A 98 -14.52 2.26 3.11
C CYS A 98 -13.35 1.26 2.96
N HIS A 99 -12.25 1.65 2.30
CA HIS A 99 -11.05 0.82 2.19
C HIS A 99 -10.41 0.60 3.56
N GLU A 100 -10.24 1.65 4.36
CA GLU A 100 -9.69 1.51 5.72
C GLU A 100 -10.60 0.66 6.61
N ALA A 101 -11.92 0.81 6.48
CA ALA A 101 -12.87 -0.07 7.14
C ALA A 101 -12.81 -1.52 6.60
N GLY A 102 -12.44 -1.71 5.33
CA GLY A 102 -12.14 -3.02 4.74
C GLY A 102 -10.96 -3.73 5.44
N HIS A 103 -9.92 -2.99 5.85
CA HIS A 103 -8.84 -3.54 6.68
C HIS A 103 -9.33 -3.94 8.07
N ALA A 104 -10.22 -3.16 8.69
CA ALA A 104 -10.83 -3.55 9.95
C ALA A 104 -11.64 -4.86 9.80
N ALA A 105 -12.39 -5.00 8.70
CA ALA A 105 -13.11 -6.22 8.39
C ALA A 105 -12.19 -7.43 8.18
N GLN A 106 -11.05 -7.25 7.50
CA GLN A 106 -10.03 -8.30 7.36
C GLN A 106 -9.50 -8.77 8.72
N HIS A 107 -9.29 -7.85 9.65
CA HIS A 107 -8.86 -8.20 11.02
C HIS A 107 -9.94 -8.95 11.78
N ALA A 108 -11.19 -8.48 11.74
CA ALA A 108 -12.34 -9.10 12.41
C ALA A 108 -12.56 -10.54 11.92
N GLU A 109 -12.46 -10.76 10.62
CA GLU A 109 -12.61 -12.08 9.99
C GLU A 109 -11.34 -12.94 10.00
N LYS A 110 -10.27 -12.47 10.63
CA LYS A 110 -8.99 -13.20 10.74
C LYS A 110 -8.41 -13.59 9.37
N TYR A 111 -8.54 -12.73 8.37
CA TYR A 111 -8.02 -12.96 7.01
C TYR A 111 -6.52 -13.29 7.05
N VAL A 112 -6.14 -14.47 6.55
CA VAL A 112 -4.80 -15.02 6.73
C VAL A 112 -3.69 -14.09 6.19
N PRO A 113 -3.79 -13.51 4.97
CA PRO A 113 -2.73 -12.64 4.43
C PRO A 113 -2.42 -11.41 5.30
N ILE A 114 -3.43 -10.75 5.91
CA ILE A 114 -3.16 -9.58 6.76
C ILE A 114 -2.44 -9.99 8.06
N ARG A 115 -2.73 -11.18 8.57
CA ARG A 115 -2.02 -11.72 9.74
C ARG A 115 -0.55 -11.99 9.41
N ILE A 116 -0.27 -12.65 8.27
CA ILE A 116 1.10 -12.89 7.80
C ILE A 116 1.81 -11.56 7.61
N ARG A 117 1.19 -10.57 6.92
CA ARG A 117 1.75 -9.22 6.74
C ARG A 117 2.18 -8.59 8.06
N ASN A 118 1.31 -8.64 9.08
CA ASN A 118 1.60 -8.04 10.37
C ASN A 118 2.73 -8.76 11.14
N TYR A 119 2.84 -10.09 11.01
CA TYR A 119 3.93 -10.85 11.62
C TYR A 119 5.29 -10.57 10.96
N ILE A 120 5.33 -10.44 9.64
CA ILE A 120 6.60 -10.21 8.93
C ILE A 120 7.03 -8.74 8.93
N LEU A 121 6.10 -7.80 9.15
CA LEU A 121 6.37 -6.35 9.11
C LEU A 121 7.56 -5.91 9.98
N PRO A 122 7.68 -6.31 11.27
CA PRO A 122 8.84 -5.92 12.11
C PRO A 122 10.16 -6.43 11.54
N VAL A 123 10.18 -7.69 11.07
CA VAL A 123 11.38 -8.30 10.48
C VAL A 123 11.78 -7.61 9.18
N CYS A 124 10.78 -7.31 8.33
CA CYS A 124 11.01 -6.58 7.09
C CYS A 124 11.52 -5.15 7.33
N ASN A 125 11.02 -4.47 8.35
CA ASN A 125 11.49 -3.13 8.72
C ASN A 125 12.96 -3.17 9.17
N ILE A 126 13.33 -4.06 10.06
CA ILE A 126 14.72 -4.22 10.51
C ILE A 126 15.62 -4.58 9.31
N GLY A 127 15.18 -5.56 8.49
CA GLY A 127 15.93 -5.99 7.31
C GLY A 127 16.14 -4.86 6.30
N SER A 128 15.11 -4.08 6.00
CA SER A 128 15.22 -2.95 5.05
C SER A 128 16.18 -1.85 5.55
N HIS A 129 16.14 -1.54 6.84
CA HIS A 129 17.06 -0.56 7.42
C HIS A 129 18.53 -1.04 7.45
N LEU A 130 18.76 -2.33 7.67
CA LEU A 130 20.11 -2.90 7.72
C LEU A 130 20.68 -3.22 6.33
N SER A 131 19.84 -3.44 5.32
CA SER A 131 20.26 -3.91 3.99
C SER A 131 21.30 -2.98 3.34
N VAL A 132 20.99 -1.68 3.25
CA VAL A 132 21.87 -0.68 2.60
C VAL A 132 23.18 -0.46 3.38
N PRO A 133 23.16 -0.21 4.71
CA PRO A 133 24.39 -0.13 5.49
C PRO A 133 25.30 -1.34 5.35
N LEU A 134 24.76 -2.55 5.42
CA LEU A 134 25.55 -3.78 5.29
C LEU A 134 26.18 -3.90 3.90
N MET A 135 25.44 -3.60 2.84
CA MET A 135 25.99 -3.58 1.48
C MET A 135 27.12 -2.55 1.35
N LEU A 136 26.93 -1.33 1.86
CA LEU A 136 27.95 -0.27 1.80
C LEU A 136 29.22 -0.62 2.58
N ILE A 137 29.09 -1.10 3.81
CA ILE A 137 30.22 -1.53 4.62
C ILE A 137 30.95 -2.71 3.95
N GLY A 138 30.19 -3.69 3.44
CA GLY A 138 30.76 -4.83 2.72
C GLY A 138 31.53 -4.42 1.46
N MET A 139 31.04 -3.42 0.73
CA MET A 139 31.74 -2.86 -0.44
C MET A 139 32.99 -2.09 -0.04
N PHE A 140 32.90 -1.25 1.00
CA PHE A 140 34.03 -0.41 1.44
C PHE A 140 35.16 -1.25 2.02
N LEU A 141 34.84 -2.25 2.83
CA LEU A 141 35.83 -3.17 3.45
C LEU A 141 36.23 -4.33 2.52
N SER A 142 35.71 -4.40 1.30
CA SER A 142 35.92 -5.49 0.35
C SER A 142 35.54 -6.87 0.94
N ILE A 143 34.47 -6.94 1.74
CA ILE A 143 33.93 -8.16 2.36
C ILE A 143 32.70 -8.64 1.59
N PRO A 144 32.81 -9.58 0.61
CA PRO A 144 31.68 -9.98 -0.24
C PRO A 144 30.52 -10.59 0.53
N TYR A 145 30.79 -11.33 1.60
CA TYR A 145 29.74 -11.94 2.44
C TYR A 145 28.79 -10.92 3.03
N LEU A 146 29.32 -9.75 3.44
CA LEU A 146 28.51 -8.70 4.03
C LEU A 146 27.55 -8.08 3.01
N VAL A 147 28.02 -7.96 1.75
CA VAL A 147 27.17 -7.50 0.63
C VAL A 147 26.02 -8.49 0.40
N TRP A 148 26.31 -9.81 0.39
CA TRP A 148 25.29 -10.82 0.18
C TRP A 148 24.27 -10.91 1.31
N ILE A 149 24.71 -10.72 2.57
CA ILE A 149 23.80 -10.58 3.72
C ILE A 149 22.88 -9.37 3.52
N GLY A 150 23.44 -8.23 3.12
CA GLY A 150 22.65 -7.04 2.80
C GLY A 150 21.61 -7.26 1.68
N ILE A 151 21.99 -7.99 0.63
CA ILE A 151 21.06 -8.38 -0.45
C ILE A 151 19.96 -9.31 0.09
N GLY A 152 20.31 -10.26 0.95
CA GLY A 152 19.35 -11.13 1.64
C GLY A 152 18.33 -10.33 2.47
N PHE A 153 18.80 -9.34 3.23
CA PHE A 153 17.90 -8.43 3.95
C PHE A 153 17.03 -7.59 3.02
N PHE A 154 17.56 -7.14 1.89
CA PHE A 154 16.76 -6.44 0.89
C PHE A 154 15.65 -7.32 0.30
N ALA A 155 15.88 -8.62 0.14
CA ALA A 155 14.87 -9.56 -0.37
C ALA A 155 13.62 -9.61 0.51
N PHE A 156 13.72 -9.39 1.83
CA PHE A 156 12.56 -9.29 2.72
C PHE A 156 11.61 -8.15 2.32
N THR A 157 12.15 -7.06 1.76
CA THR A 157 11.30 -5.96 1.23
C THR A 157 10.41 -6.47 0.10
N SER A 158 10.96 -7.26 -0.84
CA SER A 158 10.18 -7.84 -1.93
C SER A 158 9.13 -8.85 -1.43
N VAL A 159 9.49 -9.69 -0.46
CA VAL A 159 8.55 -10.62 0.19
C VAL A 159 7.41 -9.86 0.87
N PHE A 160 7.71 -8.79 1.57
CA PHE A 160 6.69 -7.93 2.19
C PHE A 160 5.72 -7.35 1.16
N GLN A 161 6.22 -6.86 0.03
CA GLN A 161 5.39 -6.34 -1.05
C GLN A 161 4.48 -7.43 -1.65
N ILE A 162 4.99 -8.64 -1.85
CA ILE A 162 4.21 -9.79 -2.36
C ILE A 162 3.03 -10.10 -1.41
N VAL A 163 3.29 -10.15 -0.10
CA VAL A 163 2.26 -10.45 0.90
C VAL A 163 1.26 -9.30 1.06
N THR A 164 1.71 -8.06 0.86
CA THR A 164 0.86 -6.87 0.99
C THR A 164 -0.17 -6.77 -0.15
N LEU A 165 0.19 -7.15 -1.38
CA LEU A 165 -0.70 -7.05 -2.55
C LEU A 165 -2.08 -7.69 -2.34
N PRO A 166 -2.21 -8.97 -1.96
CA PRO A 166 -3.52 -9.59 -1.76
C PRO A 166 -4.31 -8.93 -0.63
N VAL A 167 -3.65 -8.35 0.37
CA VAL A 167 -4.30 -7.61 1.46
C VAL A 167 -4.97 -6.35 0.91
N GLU A 168 -4.26 -5.55 0.12
CA GLU A 168 -4.75 -4.29 -0.43
C GLU A 168 -5.90 -4.50 -1.44
N PHE A 169 -5.74 -5.48 -2.34
CA PHE A 169 -6.81 -5.82 -3.28
C PHE A 169 -8.05 -6.35 -2.57
N ASN A 170 -7.89 -7.18 -1.55
CA ASN A 170 -9.01 -7.72 -0.79
C ASN A 170 -9.73 -6.63 0.02
N ALA A 171 -9.01 -5.70 0.67
CA ALA A 171 -9.62 -4.57 1.37
C ALA A 171 -10.45 -3.70 0.42
N SER A 172 -9.90 -3.37 -0.76
CA SER A 172 -10.62 -2.61 -1.80
C SER A 172 -11.86 -3.34 -2.30
N ASN A 173 -11.79 -4.66 -2.52
CA ASN A 173 -12.93 -5.44 -2.97
C ASN A 173 -14.02 -5.50 -1.89
N ARG A 174 -13.66 -5.67 -0.62
CA ARG A 174 -14.60 -5.60 0.52
C ARG A 174 -15.29 -4.25 0.59
N ALA A 175 -14.55 -3.17 0.47
CA ALA A 175 -15.08 -1.82 0.44
C ALA A 175 -16.15 -1.65 -0.67
N LEU A 176 -15.80 -2.02 -1.91
CA LEU A 176 -16.71 -1.90 -3.05
C LEU A 176 -17.93 -2.83 -2.97
N HIS A 177 -17.77 -4.01 -2.38
CA HIS A 177 -18.88 -4.93 -2.12
C HIS A 177 -19.89 -4.32 -1.13
N VAL A 178 -19.41 -3.77 0.00
CA VAL A 178 -20.31 -3.16 1.00
C VAL A 178 -20.95 -1.89 0.45
N VAL A 179 -20.19 -1.06 -0.27
CA VAL A 179 -20.73 0.14 -0.95
C VAL A 179 -21.91 -0.22 -1.84
N GLU A 180 -21.84 -1.33 -2.58
CA GLU A 180 -22.91 -1.83 -3.43
C GLU A 180 -24.09 -2.41 -2.61
N ALA A 181 -23.78 -3.30 -1.67
CA ALA A 181 -24.79 -4.00 -0.86
C ALA A 181 -25.64 -3.04 0.00
N THR A 182 -25.06 -1.93 0.44
CA THR A 182 -25.72 -0.94 1.31
C THR A 182 -26.23 0.29 0.55
N GLY A 183 -25.90 0.41 -0.72
CA GLY A 183 -26.27 1.58 -1.55
C GLY A 183 -25.65 2.89 -1.05
N ILE A 184 -24.46 2.85 -0.42
CA ILE A 184 -23.73 4.06 0.01
C ILE A 184 -23.49 4.98 -1.19
N LEU A 185 -23.10 4.41 -2.31
CA LEU A 185 -22.89 5.08 -3.57
C LEU A 185 -23.81 4.48 -4.67
N SER A 186 -24.23 5.29 -5.63
CA SER A 186 -24.87 4.80 -6.85
C SER A 186 -23.89 3.91 -7.65
N TYR A 187 -24.40 3.22 -8.66
CA TYR A 187 -23.57 2.38 -9.52
C TYR A 187 -22.43 3.16 -10.18
N GLU A 188 -22.73 4.35 -10.71
CA GLU A 188 -21.73 5.20 -11.39
C GLU A 188 -20.72 5.78 -10.39
N GLU A 189 -21.17 6.18 -9.21
CA GLU A 189 -20.31 6.68 -8.13
C GLU A 189 -19.39 5.58 -7.60
N LYS A 190 -19.88 4.35 -7.42
CA LYS A 190 -19.08 3.17 -7.07
C LYS A 190 -17.98 2.93 -8.10
N GLN A 191 -18.28 3.09 -9.39
CA GLN A 191 -17.27 3.00 -10.45
C GLN A 191 -16.16 4.04 -10.27
N GLY A 192 -16.52 5.26 -9.86
CA GLY A 192 -15.60 6.34 -9.53
C GLY A 192 -14.69 5.98 -8.35
N ALA A 193 -15.26 5.52 -7.24
CA ALA A 193 -14.54 5.03 -6.08
C ALA A 193 -13.61 3.86 -6.45
N GLY A 194 -14.10 2.90 -7.23
CA GLY A 194 -13.33 1.77 -7.72
C GLY A 194 -12.12 2.17 -8.57
N LYS A 195 -12.21 3.25 -9.36
CA LYS A 195 -11.07 3.80 -10.11
C LYS A 195 -10.01 4.36 -9.17
N VAL A 196 -10.41 5.07 -8.11
CA VAL A 196 -9.48 5.60 -7.10
C VAL A 196 -8.75 4.44 -6.41
N LEU A 197 -9.50 3.46 -5.88
CA LEU A 197 -8.94 2.31 -5.18
C LEU A 197 -8.05 1.45 -6.08
N ARG A 198 -8.42 1.25 -7.34
CA ARG A 198 -7.58 0.53 -8.31
C ARG A 198 -6.27 1.25 -8.56
N MET A 199 -6.28 2.57 -8.72
CA MET A 199 -5.05 3.33 -8.90
C MET A 199 -4.18 3.30 -7.63
N ALA A 200 -4.76 3.33 -6.44
CA ALA A 200 -4.05 3.12 -5.19
C ALA A 200 -3.39 1.72 -5.15
N ALA A 201 -4.13 0.67 -5.47
CA ALA A 201 -3.59 -0.69 -5.54
C ALA A 201 -2.43 -0.84 -6.55
N MET A 202 -2.49 -0.13 -7.69
CA MET A 202 -1.40 -0.12 -8.68
C MET A 202 -0.10 0.48 -8.15
N THR A 203 -0.12 1.33 -7.12
CA THR A 203 1.11 1.81 -6.48
C THR A 203 1.85 0.69 -5.74
N TYR A 204 1.14 -0.25 -5.13
CA TYR A 204 1.74 -1.45 -4.52
C TYR A 204 2.32 -2.40 -5.57
N VAL A 205 1.65 -2.55 -6.73
CA VAL A 205 2.21 -3.31 -7.86
C VAL A 205 3.50 -2.67 -8.36
N ALA A 206 3.53 -1.35 -8.50
CA ALA A 206 4.73 -0.62 -8.90
C ALA A 206 5.86 -0.75 -7.86
N ALA A 207 5.55 -0.68 -6.57
CA ALA A 207 6.51 -0.88 -5.49
C ALA A 207 7.11 -2.29 -5.51
N LEU A 208 6.28 -3.32 -5.73
CA LEU A 208 6.77 -4.70 -5.91
C LEU A 208 7.68 -4.80 -7.14
N ALA A 209 7.25 -4.29 -8.28
CA ALA A 209 8.05 -4.33 -9.51
C ALA A 209 9.42 -3.64 -9.32
N LEU A 210 9.42 -2.50 -8.63
CA LEU A 210 10.65 -1.74 -8.33
C LEU A 210 11.58 -2.52 -7.38
N SER A 211 11.03 -3.14 -6.34
CA SER A 211 11.82 -3.95 -5.40
C SER A 211 12.42 -5.18 -6.08
N LEU A 212 11.67 -5.85 -6.96
CA LEU A 212 12.17 -7.00 -7.72
C LEU A 212 13.23 -6.59 -8.76
N ALA A 213 13.03 -5.48 -9.47
CA ALA A 213 14.02 -4.94 -10.42
C ALA A 213 15.33 -4.59 -9.70
N GLN A 214 15.23 -3.97 -8.52
CA GLN A 214 16.42 -3.64 -7.71
C GLN A 214 17.09 -4.89 -7.16
N LEU A 215 16.33 -5.88 -6.68
CA LEU A 215 16.86 -7.15 -6.20
C LEU A 215 17.60 -7.90 -7.31
N LEU A 216 16.98 -8.02 -8.48
CA LEU A 216 17.60 -8.64 -9.66
C LEU A 216 18.88 -7.92 -10.07
N ARG A 217 18.86 -6.59 -10.10
CA ARG A 217 20.06 -5.78 -10.36
C ARG A 217 21.20 -6.12 -9.39
N LEU A 218 20.91 -6.16 -8.08
CA LEU A 218 21.91 -6.46 -7.06
C LEU A 218 22.51 -7.84 -7.25
N ILE A 219 21.66 -8.84 -7.52
CA ILE A 219 22.10 -10.23 -7.78
C ILE A 219 23.00 -10.28 -9.04
N LEU A 220 22.61 -9.65 -10.14
CA LEU A 220 23.40 -9.63 -11.37
C LEU A 220 24.75 -8.90 -11.20
N ARG A 221 24.74 -7.78 -10.48
CA ARG A 221 25.94 -6.97 -10.24
C ARG A 221 26.98 -7.72 -9.39
N PHE A 222 26.55 -8.37 -8.30
CA PHE A 222 27.44 -9.01 -7.34
C PHE A 222 27.61 -10.51 -7.58
N GLY A 223 26.70 -11.15 -8.35
CA GLY A 223 26.77 -12.56 -8.70
C GLY A 223 27.77 -12.89 -9.83
N GLY A 224 28.00 -11.94 -10.74
CA GLY A 224 28.93 -12.13 -11.87
C GLY A 224 30.42 -12.24 -11.50
N ASN A 225 30.79 -11.87 -10.28
CA ASN A 225 32.19 -11.84 -9.83
C ASN A 225 32.71 -13.17 -9.22
N ARG A 226 31.92 -14.27 -9.30
CA ARG A 226 32.33 -15.60 -8.81
C ARG A 226 33.11 -16.44 -9.83
N ARG A 227 33.38 -15.93 -11.03
CA ARG A 227 34.10 -16.67 -12.10
C ARG A 227 35.51 -16.11 -12.40
N ARG A 228 36.18 -15.50 -11.41
CA ARG A 228 37.61 -15.23 -11.52
C ARG A 228 38.36 -15.70 -10.29
#